data_cd899706c2119418e082534df70b4b25
#
_entry.id   cd899706c2119418e082534df70b4b25
#
_cell.length_a   1.000
_cell.length_b   1.000
_cell.length_c   1.000
_cell.angle_alpha   90.00
_cell.angle_beta   90.00
_cell.angle_gamma   90.00
#
_symmetry.space_group_name_H-M   'P 1'
#
loop_
_entity.id
_entity.type
_entity.pdbx_description
1 polymer ?
#
loop_
_entity_poly.entity_id
_entity_poly.type
_entity_poly.pdbx_seq_one_letter_code
_entity_poly.pdbx_strand_id
1 'polypeptide(L)'
;MEHCFNMVDQQTTTAQTNANFLQIRFTTMSKKIAVIGECMIELSEKGADVKRGFGGDTLNTSVYIARQVDPAALTVHYVTALGTDSFSQQMLDAWQGENVDTSLTQRMENRLPGLYYIETDSTGERTFYYWRNEAAAKFWLESEQSAAICAELANFDYLYLSGISLAILSPTSREKLLSLLRECRANGGKVIFDNNYRPRLWASKEETQQMYQQMLECTDIAFLTLDDEDALWGQQPVEDVIARTHNAGVKEVVVKRGADSCLVSIAGEGLVDVPAVKLPKEKVIDTTAAGDSFSAGYLAVRLTGGSAENAAKRGHLTASTVIQYRGAIIPREAMPA
;
A
#
# COMPACT_ATOMS: atom_id res chain seq x y z
N MET A 1 -57.92 31.61 -75.22
CA MET A 1 -58.60 30.31 -75.26
C MET A 1 -57.69 29.29 -74.52
N GLU A 2 -58.27 28.73 -73.50
CA GLU A 2 -58.02 27.43 -72.91
C GLU A 2 -56.59 27.10 -72.32
N HIS A 3 -56.48 27.15 -71.06
CA HIS A 3 -56.58 26.07 -70.08
C HIS A 3 -55.68 24.86 -70.36
N CYS A 4 -54.70 24.62 -69.49
CA CYS A 4 -54.53 23.35 -68.78
C CYS A 4 -53.68 23.51 -67.54
N PHE A 5 -54.28 23.21 -66.41
CA PHE A 5 -53.65 22.96 -65.11
C PHE A 5 -52.80 21.71 -65.17
N ASN A 6 -51.65 21.72 -64.56
CA ASN A 6 -51.05 20.50 -64.06
C ASN A 6 -50.43 20.77 -62.70
N MET A 7 -50.98 20.08 -61.67
CA MET A 7 -50.51 19.96 -60.33
C MET A 7 -49.19 19.17 -60.32
N VAL A 8 -48.20 19.66 -59.67
CA VAL A 8 -47.00 18.94 -59.36
C VAL A 8 -46.96 18.71 -57.81
N ASP A 9 -47.02 17.44 -57.45
CA ASP A 9 -46.95 16.91 -56.17
C ASP A 9 -45.65 17.34 -55.37
N GLN A 10 -45.81 17.90 -54.21
CA GLN A 10 -44.73 18.16 -53.33
C GLN A 10 -44.49 16.87 -52.51
N GLN A 11 -43.50 16.09 -52.87
CA GLN A 11 -42.92 15.09 -52.00
C GLN A 11 -41.86 15.72 -51.09
N THR A 12 -42.23 15.93 -49.84
CA THR A 12 -41.34 16.29 -48.77
C THR A 12 -40.46 15.10 -48.43
N THR A 13 -39.19 15.15 -48.81
CA THR A 13 -38.17 14.18 -48.40
C THR A 13 -37.60 14.63 -47.07
N THR A 14 -38.04 14.00 -45.99
CA THR A 14 -37.44 14.11 -44.65
C THR A 14 -36.08 13.43 -44.66
N ALA A 15 -35.02 14.21 -44.74
CA ALA A 15 -33.66 13.75 -44.50
C ALA A 15 -33.51 13.49 -42.98
N GLN A 16 -33.57 12.22 -42.57
CA GLN A 16 -33.13 11.79 -41.26
C GLN A 16 -31.61 11.85 -41.17
N THR A 17 -31.12 12.92 -40.58
CA THR A 17 -29.72 13.04 -40.17
C THR A 17 -29.47 12.07 -39.01
N ASN A 18 -28.90 10.90 -39.32
CA ASN A 18 -28.32 10.03 -38.35
C ASN A 18 -27.09 10.70 -37.72
N ALA A 19 -27.30 11.40 -36.64
CA ALA A 19 -26.20 11.83 -35.76
C ALA A 19 -25.70 10.60 -34.98
N ASN A 20 -24.78 9.88 -35.58
CA ASN A 20 -23.94 8.93 -34.86
C ASN A 20 -23.07 9.73 -33.89
N PHE A 21 -23.53 9.91 -32.66
CA PHE A 21 -22.69 10.30 -31.54
C PHE A 21 -21.69 9.16 -31.29
N LEU A 22 -20.50 9.28 -31.88
CA LEU A 22 -19.33 8.54 -31.44
C LEU A 22 -19.07 8.95 -29.97
N GLN A 23 -19.61 8.19 -29.04
CA GLN A 23 -19.13 8.20 -27.65
C GLN A 23 -17.68 7.69 -27.69
N ILE A 24 -16.73 8.60 -27.82
CA ILE A 24 -15.34 8.32 -27.50
C ILE A 24 -15.33 8.03 -25.99
N ARG A 25 -15.45 6.77 -25.65
CA ARG A 25 -15.07 6.31 -24.31
C ARG A 25 -13.56 6.58 -24.22
N PHE A 26 -13.19 7.69 -23.60
CA PHE A 26 -11.85 7.81 -23.04
C PHE A 26 -11.72 6.67 -22.02
N THR A 27 -11.11 5.59 -22.42
CA THR A 27 -10.64 4.57 -21.49
C THR A 27 -9.56 5.27 -20.68
N THR A 28 -9.93 5.84 -19.54
CA THR A 28 -8.94 6.27 -18.56
C THR A 28 -8.14 5.03 -18.23
N MET A 29 -6.85 5.05 -18.56
CA MET A 29 -5.96 3.95 -18.20
C MET A 29 -6.06 3.74 -16.68
N SER A 30 -6.13 2.47 -16.26
CA SER A 30 -6.10 2.12 -14.84
C SER A 30 -4.89 2.78 -14.19
N LYS A 31 -5.09 3.42 -13.04
CA LYS A 31 -3.98 3.92 -12.23
C LYS A 31 -3.15 2.76 -11.70
N LYS A 32 -1.88 3.00 -11.46
CA LYS A 32 -0.94 2.00 -10.96
C LYS A 32 -0.40 2.39 -9.59
N ILE A 33 -0.47 1.49 -8.64
CA ILE A 33 0.27 1.59 -7.38
C ILE A 33 1.34 0.51 -7.32
N ALA A 34 2.58 0.90 -7.06
CA ALA A 34 3.66 -0.02 -6.72
C ALA A 34 3.86 -0.02 -5.21
N VAL A 35 3.77 -1.19 -4.61
CA VAL A 35 4.00 -1.41 -3.19
C VAL A 35 5.36 -2.06 -3.03
N ILE A 36 6.31 -1.34 -2.42
CA ILE A 36 7.73 -1.70 -2.35
C ILE A 36 8.07 -2.22 -0.96
N GLY A 37 8.59 -3.44 -0.86
CA GLY A 37 9.01 -3.97 0.43
C GLY A 37 9.44 -5.42 0.43
N GLU A 38 9.39 -6.06 1.60
CA GLU A 38 9.78 -7.45 1.79
C GLU A 38 8.62 -8.30 2.24
N CYS A 39 8.47 -9.45 1.62
CA CYS A 39 7.68 -10.56 2.13
C CYS A 39 8.61 -11.72 2.48
N MET A 40 8.36 -12.34 3.63
CA MET A 40 9.15 -13.42 4.18
C MET A 40 8.34 -14.70 4.29
N ILE A 41 9.02 -15.84 4.36
CA ILE A 41 8.43 -17.09 4.80
C ILE A 41 8.13 -16.98 6.30
N GLU A 42 6.88 -17.24 6.68
CA GLU A 42 6.45 -17.34 8.07
C GLU A 42 6.39 -18.81 8.49
N LEU A 43 7.05 -19.13 9.58
CA LEU A 43 6.89 -20.40 10.27
C LEU A 43 6.30 -20.11 11.66
N SER A 44 5.24 -20.83 12.05
CA SER A 44 4.62 -20.68 13.37
C SER A 44 4.25 -22.03 13.96
N GLU A 45 4.38 -22.17 15.27
CA GLU A 45 4.02 -23.39 15.97
C GLU A 45 2.51 -23.63 15.97
N LYS A 46 2.13 -24.89 15.76
CA LYS A 46 0.78 -25.39 15.92
C LYS A 46 0.79 -26.76 16.62
N GLY A 47 0.90 -26.73 17.93
CA GLY A 47 1.13 -27.96 18.72
C GLY A 47 2.48 -28.58 18.40
N ALA A 48 2.53 -29.82 17.91
CA ALA A 48 3.76 -30.49 17.48
C ALA A 48 4.16 -30.17 16.03
N ASP A 49 3.31 -29.47 15.26
CA ASP A 49 3.51 -29.16 13.86
C ASP A 49 3.99 -27.70 13.68
N VAL A 50 4.59 -27.44 12.54
CA VAL A 50 4.94 -26.09 12.10
C VAL A 50 4.04 -25.68 10.97
N LYS A 51 3.22 -24.65 11.17
CA LYS A 51 2.44 -24.02 10.13
C LYS A 51 3.37 -23.10 9.32
N ARG A 52 3.25 -23.17 7.99
CA ARG A 52 3.93 -22.28 7.07
C ARG A 52 2.94 -21.27 6.47
N GLY A 53 3.38 -20.02 6.36
CA GLY A 53 2.70 -18.91 5.74
C GLY A 53 3.68 -17.95 5.06
N PHE A 54 3.17 -16.82 4.64
CA PHE A 54 3.97 -15.70 4.13
C PHE A 54 3.50 -14.42 4.82
N GLY A 55 4.43 -13.56 5.19
CA GLY A 55 4.12 -12.33 5.90
C GLY A 55 5.08 -11.19 5.56
N GLY A 56 4.56 -10.00 5.60
CA GLY A 56 5.26 -8.73 5.38
C GLY A 56 4.26 -7.60 5.39
N ASP A 57 4.57 -6.49 6.04
CA ASP A 57 3.69 -5.34 6.19
C ASP A 57 3.20 -4.79 4.84
N THR A 58 4.12 -4.61 3.91
CA THR A 58 3.82 -4.12 2.55
C THR A 58 3.04 -5.13 1.73
N LEU A 59 3.30 -6.44 1.88
CA LEU A 59 2.47 -7.47 1.25
C LEU A 59 1.04 -7.43 1.79
N ASN A 60 0.88 -7.34 3.12
CA ASN A 60 -0.45 -7.24 3.74
C ASN A 60 -1.23 -6.06 3.15
N THR A 61 -0.59 -4.90 3.07
CA THR A 61 -1.17 -3.70 2.44
C THR A 61 -1.55 -3.95 0.99
N SER A 62 -0.68 -4.58 0.19
CA SER A 62 -0.95 -4.89 -1.23
C SER A 62 -2.19 -5.76 -1.40
N VAL A 63 -2.26 -6.87 -0.65
CA VAL A 63 -3.38 -7.82 -0.72
C VAL A 63 -4.68 -7.13 -0.33
N TYR A 64 -4.68 -6.36 0.75
CA TYR A 64 -5.90 -5.69 1.19
C TYR A 64 -6.33 -4.53 0.27
N ILE A 65 -5.41 -3.85 -0.41
CA ILE A 65 -5.79 -2.90 -1.48
C ILE A 65 -6.42 -3.69 -2.64
N ALA A 66 -5.74 -4.70 -3.16
CA ALA A 66 -6.18 -5.47 -4.33
C ALA A 66 -7.56 -6.12 -4.14
N ARG A 67 -7.89 -6.53 -2.90
CA ARG A 67 -9.20 -7.09 -2.56
C ARG A 67 -10.34 -6.06 -2.53
N GLN A 68 -10.03 -4.76 -2.48
CA GLN A 68 -11.01 -3.69 -2.25
C GLN A 68 -11.15 -2.72 -3.43
N VAL A 69 -10.36 -2.88 -4.48
CA VAL A 69 -10.41 -2.02 -5.67
C VAL A 69 -10.83 -2.80 -6.90
N ASP A 70 -11.45 -2.10 -7.85
CA ASP A 70 -11.64 -2.61 -9.20
C ASP A 70 -10.29 -2.50 -9.96
N PRO A 71 -9.72 -3.59 -10.50
CA PRO A 71 -8.49 -3.53 -11.29
C PRO A 71 -8.57 -2.59 -12.50
N ALA A 72 -9.78 -2.33 -13.00
CA ALA A 72 -9.98 -1.33 -14.05
C ALA A 72 -9.75 0.11 -13.56
N ALA A 73 -9.86 0.37 -12.25
CA ALA A 73 -9.61 1.69 -11.65
C ALA A 73 -8.20 1.80 -11.09
N LEU A 74 -7.70 0.76 -10.42
CA LEU A 74 -6.38 0.75 -9.79
C LEU A 74 -5.77 -0.64 -9.83
N THR A 75 -4.58 -0.79 -10.44
CA THR A 75 -3.78 -2.02 -10.41
C THR A 75 -2.72 -1.95 -9.31
N VAL A 76 -2.55 -3.05 -8.58
CA VAL A 76 -1.60 -3.17 -7.47
C VAL A 76 -0.42 -4.03 -7.89
N HIS A 77 0.78 -3.46 -7.89
CA HIS A 77 2.03 -4.13 -8.22
C HIS A 77 2.88 -4.30 -6.96
N TYR A 78 3.43 -5.50 -6.75
CA TYR A 78 4.34 -5.74 -5.64
C TYR A 78 5.79 -5.74 -6.12
N VAL A 79 6.59 -4.84 -5.57
CA VAL A 79 7.98 -4.61 -5.98
C VAL A 79 8.92 -5.11 -4.89
N THR A 80 9.65 -6.16 -5.21
CA THR A 80 10.59 -6.84 -4.31
C THR A 80 11.58 -7.67 -5.12
N ALA A 81 12.41 -8.44 -4.44
CA ALA A 81 13.15 -9.53 -5.05
C ALA A 81 12.95 -10.84 -4.28
N LEU A 82 12.88 -11.94 -4.99
CA LEU A 82 12.78 -13.30 -4.50
C LEU A 82 13.88 -14.18 -5.12
N GLY A 83 14.01 -15.39 -4.59
CA GLY A 83 14.85 -16.41 -5.19
C GLY A 83 14.21 -17.12 -6.39
N THR A 84 14.87 -18.15 -6.90
CA THR A 84 14.34 -19.05 -7.93
C THR A 84 13.85 -20.38 -7.36
N ASP A 85 13.86 -20.48 -6.03
CA ASP A 85 13.43 -21.66 -5.27
C ASP A 85 11.91 -21.85 -5.25
N SER A 86 11.47 -23.01 -4.72
CA SER A 86 10.05 -23.36 -4.67
C SER A 86 9.23 -22.51 -3.74
N PHE A 87 9.80 -21.95 -2.66
CA PHE A 87 9.08 -21.03 -1.79
C PHE A 87 8.82 -19.70 -2.48
N SER A 88 9.83 -19.17 -3.17
CA SER A 88 9.70 -17.96 -3.99
C SER A 88 8.62 -18.12 -5.06
N GLN A 89 8.50 -19.29 -5.69
CA GLN A 89 7.43 -19.53 -6.66
C GLN A 89 6.05 -19.57 -5.99
N GLN A 90 5.92 -20.25 -4.86
CA GLN A 90 4.65 -20.30 -4.12
C GLN A 90 4.20 -18.91 -3.61
N MET A 91 5.15 -18.02 -3.27
CA MET A 91 4.85 -16.64 -2.91
C MET A 91 4.25 -15.89 -4.11
N LEU A 92 4.86 -15.99 -5.29
CA LEU A 92 4.32 -15.37 -6.51
C LEU A 92 2.93 -15.89 -6.86
N ASP A 93 2.73 -17.22 -6.83
CA ASP A 93 1.44 -17.83 -7.14
C ASP A 93 0.36 -17.35 -6.16
N ALA A 94 0.69 -17.25 -4.86
CA ALA A 94 -0.22 -16.73 -3.84
C ALA A 94 -0.58 -15.26 -4.07
N TRP A 95 0.37 -14.40 -4.42
CA TRP A 95 0.13 -12.98 -4.66
C TRP A 95 -0.70 -12.74 -5.93
N GLN A 96 -0.40 -13.47 -7.01
CA GLN A 96 -1.18 -13.44 -8.24
C GLN A 96 -2.62 -13.91 -8.00
N GLY A 97 -2.83 -14.93 -7.14
CA GLY A 97 -4.15 -15.37 -6.70
C GLY A 97 -4.93 -14.29 -5.94
N GLU A 98 -4.26 -13.29 -5.39
CA GLU A 98 -4.84 -12.12 -4.73
C GLU A 98 -4.99 -10.90 -5.67
N ASN A 99 -4.80 -11.06 -6.98
CA ASN A 99 -4.79 -9.99 -7.99
C ASN A 99 -3.70 -8.93 -7.75
N VAL A 100 -2.57 -9.33 -7.16
CA VAL A 100 -1.37 -8.50 -7.06
C VAL A 100 -0.47 -8.82 -8.25
N ASP A 101 -0.13 -7.80 -9.03
CA ASP A 101 0.78 -7.94 -10.16
C ASP A 101 2.22 -8.13 -9.66
N THR A 102 2.88 -9.16 -10.19
CA THR A 102 4.24 -9.55 -9.81
C THR A 102 5.27 -9.30 -10.90
N SER A 103 4.90 -8.61 -11.98
CA SER A 103 5.78 -8.37 -13.13
C SER A 103 7.06 -7.61 -12.78
N LEU A 104 7.03 -6.81 -11.70
CA LEU A 104 8.17 -6.06 -11.17
C LEU A 104 8.87 -6.76 -10.00
N THR A 105 8.50 -8.01 -9.69
CA THR A 105 9.19 -8.83 -8.70
C THR A 105 10.39 -9.52 -9.34
N GLN A 106 11.59 -9.18 -8.88
CA GLN A 106 12.84 -9.74 -9.42
C GLN A 106 13.08 -11.17 -8.94
N ARG A 107 13.77 -11.96 -9.75
CA ARG A 107 14.22 -13.33 -9.43
C ARG A 107 15.75 -13.37 -9.40
N MET A 108 16.30 -13.74 -8.25
CA MET A 108 17.75 -13.81 -8.01
C MET A 108 18.19 -15.25 -7.77
N GLU A 109 19.04 -15.80 -8.62
CA GLU A 109 19.47 -17.20 -8.53
C GLU A 109 20.24 -17.53 -7.24
N ASN A 110 20.98 -16.56 -6.72
CA ASN A 110 21.88 -16.74 -5.57
C ASN A 110 21.29 -16.23 -4.25
N ARG A 111 19.98 -15.96 -4.20
CA ARG A 111 19.31 -15.40 -3.03
C ARG A 111 18.02 -16.16 -2.74
N LEU A 112 17.60 -16.11 -1.48
CA LEU A 112 16.34 -16.69 -1.01
C LEU A 112 15.46 -15.61 -0.37
N PRO A 113 14.15 -15.83 -0.20
CA PRO A 113 13.33 -14.96 0.64
C PRO A 113 13.83 -14.98 2.09
N GLY A 114 13.57 -13.91 2.82
CA GLY A 114 13.74 -13.90 4.25
C GLY A 114 12.80 -14.91 4.92
N LEU A 115 13.14 -15.33 6.13
CA LEU A 115 12.34 -16.23 6.93
C LEU A 115 12.21 -15.68 8.36
N TYR A 116 11.04 -15.82 8.96
CA TYR A 116 10.87 -15.65 10.40
C TYR A 116 10.08 -16.80 11.01
N TYR A 117 10.37 -17.04 12.28
CA TYR A 117 9.71 -18.06 13.07
C TYR A 117 9.01 -17.41 14.27
N ILE A 118 7.78 -17.82 14.50
CA ILE A 118 6.96 -17.35 15.62
C ILE A 118 6.87 -18.50 16.62
N GLU A 119 7.54 -18.34 17.74
CA GLU A 119 7.36 -19.16 18.92
C GLU A 119 6.25 -18.55 19.78
N THR A 120 5.32 -19.38 20.25
CA THR A 120 4.24 -18.95 21.15
C THR A 120 4.35 -19.73 22.43
N ASP A 121 4.58 -19.04 23.54
CA ASP A 121 4.71 -19.67 24.86
C ASP A 121 3.35 -20.13 25.43
N SER A 122 3.40 -20.76 26.62
CA SER A 122 2.21 -21.29 27.30
C SER A 122 1.22 -20.19 27.75
N THR A 123 1.64 -18.92 27.77
CA THR A 123 0.79 -17.76 28.11
C THR A 123 0.19 -17.10 26.86
N GLY A 124 0.63 -17.51 25.65
CA GLY A 124 0.22 -16.94 24.38
C GLY A 124 1.09 -15.77 23.94
N GLU A 125 2.19 -15.47 24.65
CA GLU A 125 3.16 -14.47 24.24
C GLU A 125 3.99 -14.97 23.05
N ARG A 126 4.25 -14.09 22.08
CA ARG A 126 4.94 -14.42 20.84
C ARG A 126 6.34 -13.87 20.83
N THR A 127 7.31 -14.75 20.50
CA THR A 127 8.70 -14.38 20.22
C THR A 127 8.99 -14.60 18.75
N PHE A 128 9.65 -13.62 18.13
CA PHE A 128 9.97 -13.65 16.70
C PHE A 128 11.47 -13.81 16.48
N TYR A 129 11.84 -14.80 15.67
CA TYR A 129 13.21 -15.07 15.25
C TYR A 129 13.33 -14.84 13.76
N TYR A 130 14.39 -14.14 13.29
CA TYR A 130 14.53 -13.72 11.92
C TYR A 130 15.80 -14.24 11.25
N TRP A 131 15.66 -14.76 10.05
CA TRP A 131 16.76 -15.09 9.13
C TRP A 131 16.53 -14.31 7.83
N ARG A 132 16.96 -13.05 7.79
CA ARG A 132 16.71 -12.14 6.67
C ARG A 132 17.92 -11.33 6.21
N ASN A 133 19.12 -11.57 6.77
CA ASN A 133 20.30 -10.76 6.43
C ASN A 133 20.69 -10.85 4.98
N GLU A 134 20.50 -12.03 4.34
CA GLU A 134 20.78 -12.31 2.95
C GLU A 134 19.50 -12.41 2.08
N ALA A 135 18.37 -11.92 2.58
CA ALA A 135 17.12 -11.95 1.85
C ALA A 135 17.20 -11.18 0.55
N ALA A 136 16.68 -11.77 -0.53
CA ALA A 136 16.71 -11.19 -1.87
C ALA A 136 16.14 -9.77 -1.91
N ALA A 137 15.09 -9.51 -1.15
CA ALA A 137 14.43 -8.19 -1.06
C ALA A 137 15.38 -7.05 -0.65
N LYS A 138 16.45 -7.33 0.08
CA LYS A 138 17.44 -6.30 0.47
C LYS A 138 18.27 -5.79 -0.71
N PHE A 139 18.34 -6.56 -1.78
CA PHE A 139 19.25 -6.35 -2.91
C PHE A 139 18.53 -5.95 -4.21
N TRP A 140 17.21 -5.70 -4.16
CA TRP A 140 16.43 -5.42 -5.36
C TRP A 140 16.92 -4.18 -6.14
N LEU A 141 17.60 -3.23 -5.48
CA LEU A 141 18.22 -2.05 -6.09
C LEU A 141 19.69 -2.25 -6.49
N GLU A 142 20.21 -3.48 -6.31
CA GLU A 142 21.61 -3.82 -6.60
C GLU A 142 21.73 -4.80 -7.77
N SER A 143 20.60 -5.30 -8.30
CA SER A 143 20.58 -6.22 -9.45
C SER A 143 20.73 -5.49 -10.79
N GLU A 144 21.04 -6.23 -11.83
CA GLU A 144 21.10 -5.72 -13.21
C GLU A 144 19.74 -5.21 -13.71
N GLN A 145 18.63 -5.74 -13.19
CA GLN A 145 17.26 -5.34 -13.55
C GLN A 145 16.81 -4.05 -12.88
N SER A 146 17.49 -3.62 -11.81
CA SER A 146 17.05 -2.50 -10.98
C SER A 146 16.89 -1.20 -11.76
N ALA A 147 17.77 -0.90 -12.71
CA ALA A 147 17.68 0.32 -13.51
C ALA A 147 16.40 0.36 -14.37
N ALA A 148 16.06 -0.75 -15.03
CA ALA A 148 14.85 -0.85 -15.86
C ALA A 148 13.57 -0.75 -14.99
N ILE A 149 13.56 -1.43 -13.84
CA ILE A 149 12.44 -1.37 -12.90
C ILE A 149 12.26 0.04 -12.33
N CYS A 150 13.33 0.73 -11.93
CA CYS A 150 13.26 2.10 -11.47
C CYS A 150 12.72 3.05 -12.56
N ALA A 151 13.15 2.90 -13.82
CA ALA A 151 12.65 3.70 -14.93
C ALA A 151 11.14 3.49 -15.19
N GLU A 152 10.63 2.28 -14.98
CA GLU A 152 9.20 1.99 -15.03
C GLU A 152 8.46 2.61 -13.83
N LEU A 153 8.95 2.39 -12.61
CA LEU A 153 8.37 2.91 -11.37
C LEU A 153 8.30 4.43 -11.33
N ALA A 154 9.25 5.13 -11.95
CA ALA A 154 9.23 6.59 -12.06
C ALA A 154 8.00 7.15 -12.79
N ASN A 155 7.24 6.30 -13.51
CA ASN A 155 6.03 6.66 -14.23
C ASN A 155 4.74 6.07 -13.61
N PHE A 156 4.82 5.55 -12.39
CA PHE A 156 3.64 5.07 -11.66
C PHE A 156 2.85 6.25 -11.07
N ASP A 157 1.54 6.07 -10.90
CA ASP A 157 0.70 7.07 -10.22
C ASP A 157 1.00 7.13 -8.73
N TYR A 158 1.35 5.98 -8.12
CA TYR A 158 1.60 5.87 -6.68
C TYR A 158 2.74 4.91 -6.38
N LEU A 159 3.64 5.33 -5.48
CA LEU A 159 4.65 4.45 -4.86
C LEU A 159 4.37 4.40 -3.36
N TYR A 160 4.14 3.20 -2.82
CA TYR A 160 3.95 2.96 -1.39
C TYR A 160 5.13 2.17 -0.83
N LEU A 161 5.61 2.57 0.33
CA LEU A 161 6.63 1.85 1.09
C LEU A 161 6.49 2.14 2.59
N SER A 162 7.16 1.34 3.40
CA SER A 162 7.19 1.51 4.86
C SER A 162 8.59 1.82 5.40
N GLY A 163 8.66 2.15 6.68
CA GLY A 163 9.92 2.27 7.39
C GLY A 163 10.75 0.99 7.39
N ILE A 164 10.10 -0.19 7.32
CA ILE A 164 10.78 -1.48 7.16
C ILE A 164 11.44 -1.57 5.79
N SER A 165 10.76 -1.11 4.73
CA SER A 165 11.31 -1.09 3.37
C SER A 165 12.61 -0.29 3.28
N LEU A 166 12.69 0.83 4.02
CA LEU A 166 13.92 1.62 4.12
C LEU A 166 14.99 0.91 4.96
N ALA A 167 14.60 0.36 6.11
CA ALA A 167 15.51 -0.19 7.09
C ALA A 167 16.34 -1.36 6.56
N ILE A 168 15.75 -2.19 5.69
CA ILE A 168 16.42 -3.38 5.14
C ILE A 168 17.45 -3.08 4.07
N LEU A 169 17.42 -1.89 3.47
CA LEU A 169 18.31 -1.50 2.38
C LEU A 169 19.68 -1.04 2.88
N SER A 170 20.70 -1.26 2.05
CA SER A 170 22.01 -0.64 2.26
C SER A 170 21.92 0.88 2.11
N PRO A 171 22.86 1.65 2.71
CA PRO A 171 22.86 3.12 2.56
C PRO A 171 22.82 3.58 1.09
N THR A 172 23.61 2.95 0.22
CA THR A 172 23.60 3.26 -1.23
C THR A 172 22.25 2.95 -1.88
N SER A 173 21.59 1.85 -1.49
CA SER A 173 20.28 1.50 -2.02
C SER A 173 19.19 2.44 -1.51
N ARG A 174 19.29 2.97 -0.28
CA ARG A 174 18.40 4.02 0.23
C ARG A 174 18.50 5.31 -0.59
N GLU A 175 19.71 5.73 -0.96
CA GLU A 175 19.92 6.90 -1.84
C GLU A 175 19.29 6.69 -3.22
N LYS A 176 19.47 5.50 -3.83
CA LYS A 176 18.81 5.16 -5.10
C LYS A 176 17.29 5.20 -4.97
N LEU A 177 16.75 4.66 -3.88
CA LEU A 177 15.31 4.70 -3.63
C LEU A 177 14.81 6.13 -3.50
N LEU A 178 15.44 6.98 -2.70
CA LEU A 178 15.05 8.39 -2.57
C LEU A 178 15.14 9.14 -3.91
N SER A 179 16.11 8.83 -4.76
CA SER A 179 16.21 9.39 -6.10
C SER A 179 15.02 8.98 -6.97
N LEU A 180 14.66 7.69 -6.97
CA LEU A 180 13.47 7.16 -7.65
C LEU A 180 12.17 7.86 -7.18
N LEU A 181 12.00 8.04 -5.86
CA LEU A 181 10.82 8.68 -5.30
C LEU A 181 10.69 10.14 -5.76
N ARG A 182 11.80 10.87 -5.79
CA ARG A 182 11.83 12.25 -6.32
C ARG A 182 11.50 12.30 -7.81
N GLU A 183 12.02 11.37 -8.59
CA GLU A 183 11.75 11.25 -10.03
C GLU A 183 10.27 10.95 -10.29
N CYS A 184 9.68 9.97 -9.58
CA CYS A 184 8.26 9.66 -9.68
C CYS A 184 7.39 10.90 -9.40
N ARG A 185 7.70 11.66 -8.33
CA ARG A 185 6.98 12.90 -8.03
C ARG A 185 7.16 13.96 -9.09
N ALA A 186 8.36 14.11 -9.66
CA ALA A 186 8.62 15.03 -10.76
C ALA A 186 7.82 14.69 -12.02
N ASN A 187 7.54 13.40 -12.24
CA ASN A 187 6.69 12.91 -13.34
C ASN A 187 5.18 12.95 -13.02
N GLY A 188 4.77 13.48 -11.85
CA GLY A 188 3.38 13.66 -11.45
C GLY A 188 2.79 12.52 -10.61
N GLY A 189 3.57 11.49 -10.29
CA GLY A 189 3.20 10.45 -9.34
C GLY A 189 3.21 10.96 -7.89
N LYS A 190 2.72 10.15 -6.96
CA LYS A 190 2.68 10.46 -5.52
C LYS A 190 3.35 9.36 -4.72
N VAL A 191 4.03 9.76 -3.67
CA VAL A 191 4.71 8.87 -2.73
C VAL A 191 3.90 8.75 -1.45
N ILE A 192 3.74 7.53 -0.99
CA ILE A 192 2.98 7.15 0.20
C ILE A 192 3.92 6.42 1.14
N PHE A 193 3.99 6.86 2.39
CA PHE A 193 4.89 6.31 3.39
C PHE A 193 4.15 5.91 4.66
N ASP A 194 4.37 4.69 5.14
CA ASP A 194 3.95 4.23 6.48
C ASP A 194 5.17 4.19 7.40
N ASN A 195 5.13 4.89 8.53
CA ASN A 195 6.29 5.01 9.41
C ASN A 195 6.80 3.67 9.95
N ASN A 196 5.94 2.77 10.32
CA ASN A 196 6.20 1.37 10.72
C ASN A 196 7.62 1.14 11.28
N TYR A 197 7.98 1.91 12.33
CA TYR A 197 9.31 1.95 12.90
C TYR A 197 9.65 0.67 13.64
N ARG A 198 10.80 0.10 13.30
CA ARG A 198 11.32 -1.11 13.97
C ARG A 198 12.75 -0.87 14.44
N PRO A 199 12.96 -0.44 15.70
CA PRO A 199 14.29 -0.05 16.23
C PRO A 199 15.39 -1.07 15.94
N ARG A 200 15.08 -2.37 16.00
CA ARG A 200 16.05 -3.47 15.79
C ARG A 200 16.63 -3.56 14.38
N LEU A 201 16.05 -2.87 13.40
CA LEU A 201 16.50 -2.87 12.01
C LEU A 201 17.45 -1.71 11.69
N TRP A 202 17.68 -0.81 12.63
CA TRP A 202 18.48 0.40 12.46
C TRP A 202 19.73 0.36 13.33
N ALA A 203 20.81 0.98 12.86
CA ALA A 203 22.05 1.06 13.63
C ALA A 203 21.93 2.02 14.83
N SER A 204 21.17 3.12 14.66
CA SER A 204 20.89 4.07 15.73
C SER A 204 19.55 4.79 15.51
N LYS A 205 19.08 5.44 16.56
CA LYS A 205 17.88 6.29 16.53
C LYS A 205 18.12 7.54 15.67
N GLU A 206 19.29 8.11 15.76
CA GLU A 206 19.69 9.31 15.02
C GLU A 206 19.78 9.05 13.52
N GLU A 207 20.33 7.88 13.10
CA GLU A 207 20.31 7.46 11.69
C GLU A 207 18.87 7.34 11.18
N THR A 208 18.00 6.73 11.98
CA THR A 208 16.58 6.58 11.61
C THR A 208 15.90 7.92 11.47
N GLN A 209 16.09 8.84 12.42
CA GLN A 209 15.51 10.18 12.38
C GLN A 209 15.93 10.94 11.12
N GLN A 210 17.22 10.90 10.77
CA GLN A 210 17.72 11.51 9.54
C GLN A 210 17.10 10.90 8.28
N MET A 211 17.00 9.57 8.22
CA MET A 211 16.42 8.89 7.08
C MET A 211 14.92 9.16 6.95
N TYR A 212 14.17 9.15 8.06
CA TYR A 212 12.74 9.46 8.05
C TYR A 212 12.47 10.91 7.65
N GLN A 213 13.30 11.85 8.10
CA GLN A 213 13.21 13.23 7.64
C GLN A 213 13.34 13.35 6.12
N GLN A 214 14.37 12.72 5.54
CA GLN A 214 14.56 12.69 4.08
C GLN A 214 13.43 11.98 3.34
N MET A 215 12.88 10.91 3.96
CA MET A 215 11.75 10.19 3.39
C MET A 215 10.48 11.06 3.38
N LEU A 216 10.18 11.76 4.47
CA LEU A 216 9.02 12.66 4.56
C LEU A 216 9.10 13.79 3.54
N GLU A 217 10.30 14.33 3.25
CA GLU A 217 10.51 15.32 2.18
C GLU A 217 10.15 14.80 0.78
N CYS A 218 10.16 13.49 0.60
CA CYS A 218 9.74 12.83 -0.65
C CYS A 218 8.28 12.33 -0.62
N THR A 219 7.54 12.53 0.49
CA THR A 219 6.23 11.92 0.73
C THR A 219 5.08 12.89 0.46
N ASP A 220 4.00 12.39 -0.12
CA ASP A 220 2.75 13.13 -0.33
C ASP A 220 1.66 12.73 0.68
N ILE A 221 1.58 11.42 1.04
CA ILE A 221 0.66 10.89 2.06
C ILE A 221 1.49 10.11 3.08
N ALA A 222 1.38 10.47 4.35
CA ALA A 222 2.07 9.77 5.44
C ALA A 222 1.06 9.07 6.37
N PHE A 223 1.27 7.78 6.60
CA PHE A 223 0.63 7.02 7.68
C PHE A 223 1.59 6.96 8.85
N LEU A 224 1.17 7.50 9.98
CA LEU A 224 1.96 7.56 11.20
C LEU A 224 1.22 6.79 12.30
N THR A 225 1.86 5.76 12.85
CA THR A 225 1.40 5.12 14.08
C THR A 225 1.98 5.92 15.24
N LEU A 226 1.13 6.42 16.14
CA LEU A 226 1.56 7.34 17.19
C LEU A 226 2.61 6.71 18.12
N ASP A 227 2.44 5.42 18.47
CA ASP A 227 3.41 4.69 19.30
C ASP A 227 4.80 4.59 18.61
N ASP A 228 4.84 4.43 17.28
CA ASP A 228 6.09 4.43 16.52
C ASP A 228 6.72 5.83 16.48
N GLU A 229 5.90 6.89 16.40
CA GLU A 229 6.36 8.28 16.49
C GLU A 229 6.97 8.55 17.88
N ASP A 230 6.28 8.16 18.95
CA ASP A 230 6.76 8.31 20.33
C ASP A 230 8.07 7.54 20.56
N ALA A 231 8.17 6.34 20.01
CA ALA A 231 9.39 5.54 20.08
C ALA A 231 10.57 6.18 19.35
N LEU A 232 10.33 6.79 18.18
CA LEU A 232 11.38 7.40 17.36
C LEU A 232 11.75 8.82 17.81
N TRP A 233 10.76 9.67 18.09
CA TRP A 233 10.97 11.10 18.33
C TRP A 233 10.84 11.51 19.80
N GLY A 234 10.32 10.61 20.66
CA GLY A 234 9.88 10.90 22.02
C GLY A 234 8.43 11.38 22.04
N GLN A 235 7.79 11.24 23.20
CA GLN A 235 6.40 11.67 23.38
C GLN A 235 6.21 13.16 23.04
N GLN A 236 5.24 13.43 22.16
CA GLN A 236 4.88 14.77 21.71
C GLN A 236 3.35 14.88 21.59
N PRO A 237 2.77 16.08 21.73
CA PRO A 237 1.39 16.31 21.32
C PRO A 237 1.19 15.88 19.86
N VAL A 238 0.07 15.27 19.55
CA VAL A 238 -0.20 14.77 18.17
C VAL A 238 -0.23 15.91 17.15
N GLU A 239 -0.60 17.11 17.58
CA GLU A 239 -0.58 18.33 16.78
C GLU A 239 0.84 18.69 16.33
N ASP A 240 1.84 18.48 17.19
CA ASP A 240 3.26 18.73 16.88
C ASP A 240 3.79 17.68 15.89
N VAL A 241 3.36 16.42 16.02
CA VAL A 241 3.65 15.34 15.05
C VAL A 241 3.11 15.71 13.67
N ILE A 242 1.85 16.15 13.60
CA ILE A 242 1.21 16.59 12.35
C ILE A 242 1.95 17.80 11.77
N ALA A 243 2.21 18.82 12.58
CA ALA A 243 2.88 20.04 12.14
C ALA A 243 4.30 19.75 11.60
N ARG A 244 5.09 18.94 12.32
CA ARG A 244 6.42 18.50 11.87
C ARG A 244 6.35 17.80 10.52
N THR A 245 5.37 16.92 10.34
CA THR A 245 5.20 16.14 9.12
C THR A 245 4.79 17.03 7.94
N HIS A 246 3.87 17.98 8.13
CA HIS A 246 3.54 18.99 7.12
C HIS A 246 4.72 19.91 6.79
N ASN A 247 5.51 20.29 7.78
CA ASN A 247 6.71 21.12 7.58
C ASN A 247 7.78 20.40 6.73
N ALA A 248 7.82 19.07 6.74
CA ALA A 248 8.65 18.28 5.83
C ALA A 248 8.11 18.25 4.38
N GLY A 249 6.90 18.76 4.12
CA GLY A 249 6.32 18.87 2.79
C GLY A 249 5.17 17.91 2.50
N VAL A 250 4.82 17.03 3.44
CA VAL A 250 3.73 16.05 3.30
C VAL A 250 2.39 16.79 3.20
N LYS A 251 1.55 16.40 2.23
CA LYS A 251 0.25 17.05 1.97
C LYS A 251 -0.88 16.45 2.78
N GLU A 252 -0.82 15.15 3.05
CA GLU A 252 -1.87 14.42 3.75
C GLU A 252 -1.23 13.54 4.84
N VAL A 253 -1.59 13.78 6.09
CA VAL A 253 -1.05 13.10 7.27
C VAL A 253 -2.17 12.32 7.94
N VAL A 254 -2.00 11.02 8.08
CA VAL A 254 -2.94 10.09 8.71
C VAL A 254 -2.29 9.54 9.98
N VAL A 255 -2.73 9.97 11.16
CA VAL A 255 -2.20 9.48 12.43
C VAL A 255 -3.10 8.38 13.00
N LYS A 256 -2.56 7.17 13.06
CA LYS A 256 -3.19 5.97 13.64
C LYS A 256 -2.93 5.95 15.15
N ARG A 257 -4.00 5.82 15.96
CA ARG A 257 -3.92 5.83 17.43
C ARG A 257 -4.50 4.55 18.06
N GLY A 258 -4.12 3.41 17.50
CA GLY A 258 -4.56 2.09 17.97
C GLY A 258 -6.09 1.92 17.93
N ALA A 259 -6.70 1.67 19.10
CA ALA A 259 -8.15 1.48 19.24
C ALA A 259 -8.95 2.80 19.34
N ASP A 260 -8.27 3.93 19.33
CA ASP A 260 -8.87 5.25 19.31
C ASP A 260 -9.19 5.71 17.89
N SER A 261 -9.66 6.94 17.74
CA SER A 261 -9.88 7.54 16.43
C SER A 261 -8.55 7.75 15.68
N CYS A 262 -8.59 7.76 14.35
CA CYS A 262 -7.48 8.29 13.57
C CYS A 262 -7.70 9.77 13.26
N LEU A 263 -6.60 10.51 13.16
CA LEU A 263 -6.61 11.91 12.74
C LEU A 263 -6.12 11.99 11.29
N VAL A 264 -6.88 12.68 10.45
CA VAL A 264 -6.46 12.97 9.06
C VAL A 264 -6.33 14.48 8.91
N SER A 265 -5.13 14.94 8.60
CA SER A 265 -4.83 16.34 8.32
C SER A 265 -4.42 16.53 6.87
N ILE A 266 -5.10 17.42 6.17
CA ILE A 266 -4.76 17.80 4.79
C ILE A 266 -4.29 19.25 4.83
N ALA A 267 -3.10 19.50 4.27
CA ALA A 267 -2.51 20.82 4.24
C ALA A 267 -3.44 21.83 3.56
N GLY A 268 -3.84 22.85 4.30
CA GLY A 268 -4.75 23.89 3.83
C GLY A 268 -6.25 23.58 3.91
N GLU A 269 -6.66 22.33 4.29
CA GLU A 269 -8.08 21.94 4.39
C GLU A 269 -8.54 21.71 5.82
N GLY A 270 -7.62 21.42 6.76
CA GLY A 270 -7.92 21.21 8.17
C GLY A 270 -7.73 19.78 8.67
N LEU A 271 -8.27 19.48 9.83
CA LEU A 271 -8.14 18.21 10.57
C LEU A 271 -9.50 17.53 10.69
N VAL A 272 -9.54 16.23 10.39
CA VAL A 272 -10.70 15.37 10.57
C VAL A 272 -10.37 14.31 11.61
N ASP A 273 -11.19 14.15 12.64
CA ASP A 273 -11.10 13.10 13.65
C ASP A 273 -12.15 12.02 13.33
N VAL A 274 -11.70 10.81 12.98
CA VAL A 274 -12.57 9.70 12.56
C VAL A 274 -12.51 8.60 13.61
N PRO A 275 -13.63 8.30 14.31
CA PRO A 275 -13.65 7.31 15.37
C PRO A 275 -13.43 5.89 14.84
N ALA A 276 -12.70 5.09 15.63
CA ALA A 276 -12.49 3.68 15.34
C ALA A 276 -13.80 2.87 15.54
N VAL A 277 -13.91 1.76 14.85
CA VAL A 277 -14.96 0.77 15.07
C VAL A 277 -14.76 0.11 16.43
N LYS A 278 -15.68 0.28 17.35
CA LYS A 278 -15.59 -0.34 18.68
C LYS A 278 -15.92 -1.82 18.62
N LEU A 279 -15.00 -2.64 19.08
CA LEU A 279 -15.19 -4.10 19.20
C LEU A 279 -15.14 -4.51 20.68
N PRO A 280 -15.95 -5.51 21.09
CA PRO A 280 -15.78 -6.18 22.36
C PRO A 280 -14.40 -6.87 22.43
N LYS A 281 -13.75 -6.87 23.60
CA LYS A 281 -12.38 -7.42 23.77
C LYS A 281 -12.25 -8.87 23.30
N GLU A 282 -13.29 -9.67 23.53
CA GLU A 282 -13.37 -11.08 23.16
C GLU A 282 -13.39 -11.32 21.65
N LYS A 283 -13.71 -10.29 20.85
CA LYS A 283 -13.65 -10.36 19.39
C LYS A 283 -12.29 -9.98 18.82
N VAL A 284 -11.41 -9.40 19.60
CA VAL A 284 -10.04 -9.08 19.20
C VAL A 284 -9.18 -10.33 19.39
N ILE A 285 -8.92 -11.04 18.30
CA ILE A 285 -8.21 -12.33 18.31
C ILE A 285 -6.72 -12.14 18.05
N ASP A 286 -6.38 -11.28 17.08
CA ASP A 286 -5.00 -11.07 16.66
C ASP A 286 -4.86 -9.68 16.02
N THR A 287 -4.00 -8.84 16.58
CA THR A 287 -3.78 -7.47 16.08
C THR A 287 -2.73 -7.37 14.97
N THR A 288 -2.22 -8.52 14.50
CA THR A 288 -1.29 -8.56 13.38
C THR A 288 -1.93 -7.93 12.14
N ALA A 289 -1.19 -7.11 11.43
CA ALA A 289 -1.62 -6.36 10.25
C ALA A 289 -2.80 -5.37 10.47
N ALA A 290 -3.12 -4.99 11.71
CA ALA A 290 -4.13 -3.96 11.96
C ALA A 290 -3.79 -2.64 11.26
N GLY A 291 -2.54 -2.17 11.39
CA GLY A 291 -2.03 -0.97 10.73
C GLY A 291 -2.02 -1.11 9.20
N ASP A 292 -1.50 -2.22 8.69
CA ASP A 292 -1.38 -2.49 7.25
C ASP A 292 -2.76 -2.53 6.58
N SER A 293 -3.72 -3.22 7.21
CA SER A 293 -5.09 -3.32 6.71
C SER A 293 -5.87 -2.00 6.82
N PHE A 294 -5.59 -1.18 7.86
CA PHE A 294 -6.10 0.18 7.92
C PHE A 294 -5.57 1.02 6.74
N SER A 295 -4.25 1.05 6.54
CA SER A 295 -3.62 1.80 5.46
C SER A 295 -4.15 1.35 4.09
N ALA A 296 -4.34 0.04 3.89
CA ALA A 296 -4.93 -0.51 2.67
C ALA A 296 -6.37 -0.08 2.44
N GLY A 297 -7.25 -0.18 3.45
CA GLY A 297 -8.64 0.26 3.36
C GLY A 297 -8.76 1.76 3.08
N TYR A 298 -7.89 2.57 3.72
CA TYR A 298 -7.77 3.99 3.43
C TYR A 298 -7.41 4.25 1.97
N LEU A 299 -6.34 3.63 1.49
CA LEU A 299 -5.84 3.81 0.13
C LEU A 299 -6.82 3.32 -0.93
N ALA A 300 -7.53 2.22 -0.71
CA ALA A 300 -8.53 1.71 -1.63
C ALA A 300 -9.61 2.75 -1.97
N VAL A 301 -10.04 3.53 -0.98
CA VAL A 301 -11.02 4.61 -1.17
C VAL A 301 -10.35 5.89 -1.67
N ARG A 302 -9.22 6.28 -1.07
CA ARG A 302 -8.58 7.57 -1.35
C ARG A 302 -8.02 7.67 -2.76
N LEU A 303 -7.38 6.60 -3.25
CA LEU A 303 -6.74 6.56 -4.57
C LEU A 303 -7.75 6.41 -5.72
N THR A 304 -8.96 5.95 -5.41
CA THR A 304 -10.08 5.85 -6.35
C THR A 304 -11.01 7.08 -6.30
N GLY A 305 -10.62 8.14 -5.59
CA GLY A 305 -11.30 9.45 -5.63
C GLY A 305 -12.22 9.74 -4.44
N GLY A 306 -12.24 8.87 -3.41
CA GLY A 306 -13.02 9.11 -2.20
C GLY A 306 -12.44 10.21 -1.31
N SER A 307 -13.27 10.76 -0.41
CA SER A 307 -12.84 11.74 0.58
C SER A 307 -11.95 11.11 1.66
N ALA A 308 -11.10 11.89 2.30
CA ALA A 308 -10.24 11.45 3.40
C ALA A 308 -11.04 10.85 4.57
N GLU A 309 -12.20 11.44 4.90
CA GLU A 309 -13.09 10.93 5.94
C GLU A 309 -13.63 9.53 5.60
N ASN A 310 -14.12 9.33 4.37
CA ASN A 310 -14.62 8.03 3.92
C ASN A 310 -13.48 7.00 3.83
N ALA A 311 -12.29 7.43 3.41
CA ALA A 311 -11.09 6.60 3.40
C ALA A 311 -10.72 6.13 4.83
N ALA A 312 -10.72 7.02 5.81
CA ALA A 312 -10.46 6.68 7.21
C ALA A 312 -11.51 5.73 7.79
N LYS A 313 -12.81 5.95 7.49
CA LYS A 313 -13.88 5.03 7.87
C LYS A 313 -13.67 3.63 7.29
N ARG A 314 -13.28 3.54 6.02
CA ARG A 314 -12.95 2.25 5.38
C ARG A 314 -11.71 1.61 5.99
N GLY A 315 -10.67 2.38 6.30
CA GLY A 315 -9.49 1.91 7.03
C GLY A 315 -9.86 1.27 8.37
N HIS A 316 -10.66 1.96 9.19
CA HIS A 316 -11.14 1.42 10.46
C HIS A 316 -12.00 0.17 10.30
N LEU A 317 -12.89 0.13 9.31
CA LEU A 317 -13.72 -1.04 9.02
C LEU A 317 -12.87 -2.23 8.63
N THR A 318 -11.89 -2.05 7.76
CA THR A 318 -10.97 -3.11 7.32
C THR A 318 -10.14 -3.62 8.51
N ALA A 319 -9.50 -2.74 9.26
CA ALA A 319 -8.70 -3.12 10.43
C ALA A 319 -9.52 -3.84 11.49
N SER A 320 -10.70 -3.33 11.83
CA SER A 320 -11.58 -3.97 12.82
C SER A 320 -12.08 -5.35 12.38
N THR A 321 -12.19 -5.58 11.08
CA THR A 321 -12.51 -6.91 10.55
C THR A 321 -11.33 -7.84 10.67
N VAL A 322 -10.14 -7.40 10.24
CA VAL A 322 -8.91 -8.21 10.23
C VAL A 322 -8.54 -8.71 11.61
N ILE A 323 -8.59 -7.87 12.64
CA ILE A 323 -8.19 -8.26 14.00
C ILE A 323 -9.13 -9.29 14.67
N GLN A 324 -10.23 -9.66 14.05
CA GLN A 324 -11.12 -10.73 14.50
C GLN A 324 -10.68 -12.12 14.01
N TYR A 325 -9.58 -12.21 13.28
CA TYR A 325 -9.04 -13.45 12.74
C TYR A 325 -7.58 -13.63 13.15
N ARG A 326 -7.09 -14.88 13.10
CA ARG A 326 -5.67 -15.18 13.35
C ARG A 326 -4.84 -14.99 12.09
N GLY A 327 -3.67 -14.34 12.24
CA GLY A 327 -2.71 -14.10 11.17
C GLY A 327 -2.96 -12.80 10.43
N ALA A 328 -2.02 -12.45 9.56
CA ALA A 328 -2.00 -11.14 8.89
C ALA A 328 -3.03 -11.03 7.74
N ILE A 329 -3.29 -12.13 7.03
CA ILE A 329 -4.22 -12.17 5.89
C ILE A 329 -5.39 -13.08 6.21
N ILE A 330 -6.57 -12.49 6.31
CA ILE A 330 -7.82 -13.18 6.62
C ILE A 330 -8.42 -13.85 5.36
N PRO A 331 -9.37 -14.79 5.50
CA PRO A 331 -10.10 -15.33 4.35
C PRO A 331 -10.75 -14.23 3.51
N ARG A 332 -10.72 -14.37 2.18
CA ARG A 332 -11.25 -13.34 1.27
C ARG A 332 -12.73 -13.05 1.49
N GLU A 333 -13.51 -14.10 1.78
CA GLU A 333 -14.94 -14.02 2.07
C GLU A 333 -15.27 -13.29 3.38
N ALA A 334 -14.29 -13.09 4.25
CA ALA A 334 -14.43 -12.34 5.49
C ALA A 334 -14.19 -10.82 5.31
N MET A 335 -13.80 -10.39 4.12
CA MET A 335 -13.61 -8.96 3.85
C MET A 335 -14.94 -8.19 4.01
N PRO A 336 -14.89 -6.99 4.58
CA PRO A 336 -16.09 -6.17 4.70
C PRO A 336 -16.57 -5.72 3.31
N ALA A 337 -17.88 -5.71 3.13
CA ALA A 337 -18.54 -5.27 1.90
C ALA A 337 -18.27 -3.78 1.59
#